data_e4276d6011ab99b3ca826bf0e55b6217
#
_entry.id   e4276d6011ab99b3ca826bf0e55b6217
#
_cell.length_a   1.000
_cell.length_b   1.000
_cell.length_c   1.000
_cell.angle_alpha   90.00
_cell.angle_beta   90.00
_cell.angle_gamma   90.00
#
_symmetry.space_group_name_H-M   'P 1'
#
loop_
_entity.id
_entity.type
_entity.pdbx_description
1 polymer ?
#
loop_
_entity_poly.entity_id
_entity_poly.type
_entity_poly.pdbx_seq_one_letter_code
_entity_poly.pdbx_strand_id
1 'polypeptide(L)'
;MAAPGEFKDCPGRIEEVSNSRPISFADLAGRVGKVDYLLFGERHGVREQAVASSCVLSAMAKDDRPVTVVMEMLSRDDDAAIALYRKNHPETPAGLGAELKWWTRGWPAFDNWLPLVERAFSLRIPLRGGDLAEKDGRTSELTPSEKKAIRKRLGAAETAVRESWTKAMMAAHCGLIPDRQAALNADHQIRRDLSMADAAEQARMLKHGVLLQVGRGHGRKDRSLYHVLAQADASVLTIGAFAEGEEITDEERSLYDYLWIVGKAELSDPCKLTGLTSKTGESISR
;
A
#
# COMPACT_ATOMS: atom_id res chain seq x y z
N MET A 1 7.12 27.84 -5.19
CA MET A 1 6.37 27.84 -3.91
C MET A 1 4.91 27.59 -4.25
N ALA A 2 4.28 26.57 -3.65
CA ALA A 2 2.84 26.32 -3.83
C ALA A 2 2.06 27.56 -3.39
N ALA A 3 0.99 27.91 -4.12
CA ALA A 3 0.12 29.02 -3.73
C ALA A 3 -0.47 28.73 -2.33
N PRO A 4 -0.57 29.75 -1.45
CA PRO A 4 -1.20 29.56 -0.14
C PRO A 4 -2.69 29.22 -0.33
N GLY A 5 -3.06 27.96 -0.21
CA GLY A 5 -4.42 27.44 -0.41
C GLY A 5 -4.51 26.05 -1.02
N GLU A 6 -3.48 25.60 -1.73
CA GLU A 6 -3.48 24.37 -2.53
C GLU A 6 -3.59 23.07 -1.70
N PHE A 7 -3.37 23.15 -0.37
CA PHE A 7 -3.35 21.99 0.53
C PHE A 7 -4.20 22.17 1.80
N LYS A 8 -5.17 23.12 1.78
CA LYS A 8 -6.01 23.40 2.97
C LYS A 8 -6.89 22.22 3.40
N ASP A 9 -7.13 21.28 2.50
CA ASP A 9 -8.09 20.19 2.70
C ASP A 9 -7.42 18.84 2.98
N CYS A 10 -6.11 18.81 3.27
CA CYS A 10 -5.42 17.57 3.63
C CYS A 10 -5.69 17.23 5.10
N PRO A 11 -6.54 16.21 5.39
CA PRO A 11 -7.00 15.95 6.74
C PRO A 11 -5.95 15.26 7.61
N GLY A 12 -6.16 15.32 8.91
CA GLY A 12 -5.39 14.53 9.87
C GLY A 12 -4.10 15.21 10.35
N ARG A 13 -3.28 14.42 11.05
CA ARG A 13 -1.98 14.88 11.59
C ARG A 13 -0.87 13.96 11.07
N ILE A 14 0.29 14.55 10.83
CA ILE A 14 1.46 13.84 10.31
C ILE A 14 2.57 13.92 11.34
N GLU A 15 3.26 12.80 11.54
CA GLU A 15 4.42 12.70 12.39
C GLU A 15 5.61 12.18 11.60
N GLU A 16 6.75 12.83 11.75
CA GLU A 16 8.04 12.32 11.27
C GLU A 16 8.61 11.36 12.32
N VAL A 17 8.79 10.09 11.95
CA VAL A 17 9.16 9.02 12.89
C VAL A 17 10.56 9.20 13.45
N SER A 18 11.53 9.61 12.63
CA SER A 18 12.95 9.70 13.02
C SER A 18 13.24 10.58 14.24
N ASN A 19 12.38 11.54 14.52
CA ASN A 19 12.51 12.49 15.64
C ASN A 19 11.21 12.65 16.44
N SER A 20 10.21 11.80 16.18
CA SER A 20 8.89 11.80 16.85
C SER A 20 8.23 13.19 16.84
N ARG A 21 8.37 13.94 15.74
CA ARG A 21 7.90 15.31 15.63
C ARG A 21 6.70 15.46 14.72
N PRO A 22 5.65 16.17 15.14
CA PRO A 22 4.58 16.55 14.23
C PRO A 22 5.12 17.50 13.16
N ILE A 23 4.68 17.28 11.92
CA ILE A 23 5.02 18.16 10.78
C ILE A 23 3.77 18.61 10.04
N SER A 24 3.88 19.70 9.32
CA SER A 24 2.82 20.15 8.41
C SER A 24 2.81 19.32 7.13
N PHE A 25 1.65 19.30 6.43
CA PHE A 25 1.62 18.69 5.10
C PHE A 25 2.55 19.43 4.12
N ALA A 26 2.74 20.75 4.26
CA ALA A 26 3.66 21.51 3.41
C ALA A 26 5.11 21.02 3.54
N ASP A 27 5.55 20.66 4.76
CA ASP A 27 6.88 20.06 5.00
C ASP A 27 6.99 18.69 4.32
N LEU A 28 5.98 17.85 4.45
CA LEU A 28 5.93 16.53 3.79
C LEU A 28 5.92 16.68 2.26
N ALA A 29 5.13 17.60 1.71
CA ALA A 29 5.00 17.86 0.27
C ALA A 29 6.35 18.17 -0.39
N GLY A 30 7.21 18.94 0.28
CA GLY A 30 8.57 19.23 -0.20
C GLY A 30 9.48 17.99 -0.30
N ARG A 31 9.16 16.93 0.44
CA ARG A 31 9.93 15.67 0.47
C ARG A 31 9.39 14.67 -0.55
N VAL A 32 8.07 14.44 -0.55
CA VAL A 32 7.44 13.46 -1.46
C VAL A 32 7.58 13.83 -2.93
N GLY A 33 7.67 15.10 -3.26
CA GLY A 33 7.89 15.58 -4.62
C GLY A 33 9.23 15.15 -5.25
N LYS A 34 10.17 14.59 -4.48
CA LYS A 34 11.53 14.28 -4.92
C LYS A 34 11.84 12.79 -4.95
N VAL A 35 11.02 11.94 -4.33
CA VAL A 35 11.31 10.50 -4.23
C VAL A 35 10.91 9.73 -5.48
N ASP A 36 11.61 8.64 -5.76
CA ASP A 36 11.28 7.74 -6.88
C ASP A 36 10.03 6.93 -6.55
N TYR A 37 9.97 6.40 -5.35
CA TYR A 37 8.86 5.57 -4.87
C TYR A 37 8.33 6.10 -3.54
N LEU A 38 7.02 6.22 -3.44
CA LEU A 38 6.32 6.48 -2.21
C LEU A 38 5.34 5.35 -1.94
N LEU A 39 5.52 4.64 -0.83
CA LEU A 39 4.62 3.62 -0.34
C LEU A 39 3.64 4.26 0.64
N PHE A 40 2.38 4.36 0.25
CA PHE A 40 1.31 4.83 1.13
C PHE A 40 0.54 3.61 1.64
N GLY A 41 0.85 3.21 2.86
CA GLY A 41 0.22 2.08 3.55
C GLY A 41 -1.06 2.49 4.24
N GLU A 42 -2.20 2.00 3.77
CA GLU A 42 -3.52 2.33 4.29
C GLU A 42 -4.17 1.20 5.08
N ARG A 43 -5.22 1.53 5.82
CA ARG A 43 -6.23 0.58 6.28
C ARG A 43 -7.36 0.58 5.26
N HIS A 44 -7.52 -0.53 4.54
CA HIS A 44 -8.55 -0.64 3.51
C HIS A 44 -9.94 -0.30 4.04
N GLY A 45 -10.67 0.51 3.28
CA GLY A 45 -12.02 0.93 3.63
C GLY A 45 -12.10 2.25 4.43
N VAL A 46 -10.99 2.87 4.78
CA VAL A 46 -10.96 4.20 5.42
C VAL A 46 -10.80 5.28 4.35
N ARG A 47 -11.93 5.89 3.94
CA ARG A 47 -11.99 6.86 2.84
C ARG A 47 -11.08 8.06 3.04
N GLU A 48 -10.97 8.56 4.27
CA GLU A 48 -10.13 9.72 4.60
C GLU A 48 -8.63 9.47 4.34
N GLN A 49 -8.20 8.20 4.40
CA GLN A 49 -6.83 7.82 4.03
C GLN A 49 -6.60 7.91 2.51
N ALA A 50 -7.62 7.68 1.70
CA ALA A 50 -7.56 7.96 0.26
C ALA A 50 -7.58 9.47 -0.05
N VAL A 51 -8.24 10.29 0.77
CA VAL A 51 -8.10 11.75 0.70
C VAL A 51 -6.67 12.17 1.02
N ALA A 52 -6.07 11.62 2.08
CA ALA A 52 -4.68 11.91 2.43
C ALA A 52 -3.70 11.51 1.30
N SER A 53 -3.87 10.32 0.70
CA SER A 53 -3.02 9.90 -0.42
C SER A 53 -3.25 10.74 -1.69
N SER A 54 -4.46 11.30 -1.90
CA SER A 54 -4.73 12.23 -3.01
C SER A 54 -3.97 13.56 -2.84
N CYS A 55 -3.77 14.02 -1.59
CA CYS A 55 -2.91 15.15 -1.29
C CYS A 55 -1.44 14.84 -1.66
N VAL A 56 -0.97 13.66 -1.25
CA VAL A 56 0.39 13.20 -1.58
C VAL A 56 0.57 13.13 -3.09
N LEU A 57 -0.40 12.56 -3.84
CA LEU A 57 -0.36 12.50 -5.30
C LEU A 57 -0.22 13.89 -5.91
N SER A 58 -1.00 14.87 -5.41
CA SER A 58 -0.91 16.26 -5.87
C SER A 58 0.48 16.87 -5.62
N ALA A 59 1.08 16.58 -4.45
CA ALA A 59 2.42 17.06 -4.13
C ALA A 59 3.51 16.39 -4.98
N MET A 60 3.37 15.10 -5.30
CA MET A 60 4.30 14.39 -6.18
C MET A 60 4.24 14.89 -7.62
N ALA A 61 3.05 15.25 -8.11
CA ALA A 61 2.81 15.74 -9.47
C ALA A 61 3.06 17.24 -9.65
N LYS A 62 3.55 17.90 -8.60
CA LYS A 62 3.85 19.32 -8.67
C LYS A 62 4.94 19.60 -9.73
N ASP A 63 4.89 20.80 -10.32
CA ASP A 63 5.83 21.24 -11.36
C ASP A 63 5.86 20.30 -12.58
N ASP A 64 4.68 19.74 -12.94
CA ASP A 64 4.47 18.82 -14.08
C ASP A 64 5.35 17.56 -14.05
N ARG A 65 5.80 17.17 -12.86
CA ARG A 65 6.55 15.92 -12.71
C ARG A 65 5.67 14.73 -13.12
N PRO A 66 6.13 13.87 -14.04
CA PRO A 66 5.41 12.65 -14.37
C PRO A 66 5.29 11.72 -13.15
N VAL A 67 4.10 11.26 -12.88
CA VAL A 67 3.79 10.33 -11.78
C VAL A 67 2.92 9.19 -12.31
N THR A 68 3.02 8.03 -11.68
CA THR A 68 2.12 6.88 -11.87
C THR A 68 1.60 6.43 -10.50
N VAL A 69 0.33 6.09 -10.41
CA VAL A 69 -0.24 5.42 -9.24
C VAL A 69 -0.30 3.93 -9.52
N VAL A 70 0.28 3.13 -8.62
CA VAL A 70 0.15 1.66 -8.60
C VAL A 70 -0.71 1.30 -7.40
N MET A 71 -1.79 0.53 -7.62
CA MET A 71 -2.74 0.15 -6.58
C MET A 71 -2.71 -1.36 -6.34
N GLU A 72 -2.57 -1.77 -5.07
CA GLU A 72 -2.67 -3.16 -4.64
C GLU A 72 -4.03 -3.78 -4.99
N MET A 73 -5.10 -3.00 -4.88
CA MET A 73 -6.48 -3.45 -5.10
C MET A 73 -6.82 -3.73 -6.56
N LEU A 74 -5.92 -3.42 -7.47
CA LEU A 74 -6.03 -3.65 -8.90
C LEU A 74 -5.01 -4.70 -9.34
N SER A 75 -5.45 -5.68 -10.12
CA SER A 75 -4.54 -6.68 -10.69
C SER A 75 -3.84 -6.15 -11.95
N ARG A 76 -2.77 -6.81 -12.34
CA ARG A 76 -2.06 -6.50 -13.60
C ARG A 76 -2.96 -6.67 -14.84
N ASP A 77 -3.99 -7.51 -14.75
CA ASP A 77 -4.95 -7.74 -15.84
C ASP A 77 -5.90 -6.54 -16.04
N ASP A 78 -6.03 -5.66 -15.05
CA ASP A 78 -6.92 -4.50 -15.12
C ASP A 78 -6.36 -3.35 -15.97
N ASP A 79 -5.06 -3.31 -16.24
CA ASP A 79 -4.40 -2.19 -16.91
C ASP A 79 -5.06 -1.83 -18.25
N ALA A 80 -5.45 -2.83 -19.05
CA ALA A 80 -6.10 -2.61 -20.34
C ALA A 80 -7.51 -2.03 -20.20
N ALA A 81 -8.30 -2.53 -19.26
CA ALA A 81 -9.65 -2.04 -18.98
C ALA A 81 -9.60 -0.61 -18.42
N ILE A 82 -8.68 -0.31 -17.50
CA ILE A 82 -8.47 1.04 -16.95
C ILE A 82 -8.10 2.02 -18.07
N ALA A 83 -7.17 1.65 -18.95
CA ALA A 83 -6.74 2.50 -20.05
C ALA A 83 -7.88 2.77 -21.05
N LEU A 84 -8.68 1.75 -21.38
CA LEU A 84 -9.85 1.88 -22.27
C LEU A 84 -10.93 2.75 -21.63
N TYR A 85 -11.25 2.49 -20.35
CA TYR A 85 -12.23 3.29 -19.61
C TYR A 85 -11.83 4.77 -19.63
N ARG A 86 -10.57 5.06 -19.28
CA ARG A 86 -10.05 6.44 -19.23
C ARG A 86 -10.07 7.12 -20.59
N LYS A 87 -9.79 6.39 -21.68
CA LYS A 87 -9.90 6.93 -23.05
C LYS A 87 -11.33 7.37 -23.37
N ASN A 88 -12.32 6.62 -22.92
CA ASN A 88 -13.74 6.87 -23.18
C ASN A 88 -14.37 7.87 -22.20
N HIS A 89 -13.82 7.96 -20.98
CA HIS A 89 -14.32 8.80 -19.86
C HIS A 89 -13.16 9.58 -19.21
N PRO A 90 -12.50 10.49 -19.94
CA PRO A 90 -11.27 11.14 -19.48
C PRO A 90 -11.45 12.02 -18.24
N GLU A 91 -12.68 12.51 -18.00
CA GLU A 91 -12.97 13.50 -16.94
C GLU A 91 -13.50 12.87 -15.65
N THR A 92 -13.94 11.59 -15.68
CA THR A 92 -14.59 11.00 -14.51
C THR A 92 -14.32 9.51 -14.34
N PRO A 93 -13.92 9.04 -13.14
CA PRO A 93 -13.83 7.63 -12.81
C PRO A 93 -15.14 7.02 -12.30
N ALA A 94 -16.26 7.73 -12.29
CA ALA A 94 -17.47 7.32 -11.59
C ALA A 94 -18.00 5.92 -11.94
N GLY A 95 -17.79 5.43 -13.17
CA GLY A 95 -18.17 4.09 -13.61
C GLY A 95 -17.03 3.06 -13.56
N LEU A 96 -15.82 3.45 -13.19
CA LEU A 96 -14.64 2.55 -13.26
C LEU A 96 -14.80 1.33 -12.36
N GLY A 97 -15.35 1.48 -11.15
CA GLY A 97 -15.61 0.36 -10.26
C GLY A 97 -16.59 -0.67 -10.87
N ALA A 98 -17.58 -0.22 -11.64
CA ALA A 98 -18.49 -1.10 -12.37
C ALA A 98 -17.78 -1.82 -13.52
N GLU A 99 -17.00 -1.11 -14.33
CA GLU A 99 -16.19 -1.67 -15.42
C GLU A 99 -15.26 -2.78 -14.91
N LEU A 100 -14.62 -2.56 -13.78
CA LEU A 100 -13.72 -3.52 -13.14
C LEU A 100 -14.44 -4.62 -12.34
N LYS A 101 -15.76 -4.67 -12.34
CA LYS A 101 -16.59 -5.62 -11.57
C LYS A 101 -16.16 -5.67 -10.09
N TRP A 102 -15.97 -4.50 -9.49
CA TRP A 102 -15.36 -4.35 -8.17
C TRP A 102 -16.00 -5.21 -7.07
N TRP A 103 -17.32 -5.38 -7.13
CA TRP A 103 -18.09 -6.16 -6.14
C TRP A 103 -17.73 -7.66 -6.09
N THR A 104 -16.98 -8.17 -7.07
CA THR A 104 -16.54 -9.58 -7.11
C THR A 104 -15.17 -9.81 -6.49
N ARG A 105 -14.47 -8.75 -6.05
CA ARG A 105 -13.05 -8.81 -5.69
C ARG A 105 -12.78 -8.99 -4.20
N GLY A 106 -13.82 -8.92 -3.36
CA GLY A 106 -13.67 -9.04 -1.91
C GLY A 106 -13.08 -7.81 -1.20
N TRP A 107 -12.83 -6.72 -1.94
CA TRP A 107 -12.38 -5.45 -1.37
C TRP A 107 -13.57 -4.64 -0.79
N PRO A 108 -13.33 -3.71 0.16
CA PRO A 108 -14.32 -2.70 0.55
C PRO A 108 -14.85 -1.93 -0.66
N ALA A 109 -15.95 -1.17 -0.50
CA ALA A 109 -16.56 -0.42 -1.60
C ALA A 109 -15.55 0.46 -2.34
N PHE A 110 -15.61 0.48 -3.67
CA PHE A 110 -14.70 1.27 -4.53
C PHE A 110 -14.67 2.75 -4.16
N ASP A 111 -15.79 3.27 -3.66
CA ASP A 111 -15.96 4.66 -3.25
C ASP A 111 -14.95 5.09 -2.16
N ASN A 112 -14.39 4.13 -1.41
CA ASN A 112 -13.34 4.46 -0.44
C ASN A 112 -12.07 4.98 -1.11
N TRP A 113 -11.77 4.55 -2.34
CA TRP A 113 -10.60 4.99 -3.10
C TRP A 113 -10.89 6.09 -4.12
N LEU A 114 -12.17 6.46 -4.32
CA LEU A 114 -12.55 7.52 -5.26
C LEU A 114 -11.75 8.81 -5.09
N PRO A 115 -11.46 9.32 -3.86
CA PRO A 115 -10.68 10.56 -3.73
C PRO A 115 -9.31 10.50 -4.42
N LEU A 116 -8.60 9.37 -4.31
CA LEU A 116 -7.33 9.17 -4.98
C LEU A 116 -7.50 9.00 -6.49
N VAL A 117 -8.49 8.18 -6.91
CA VAL A 117 -8.75 7.89 -8.32
C VAL A 117 -9.22 9.14 -9.07
N GLU A 118 -10.13 9.93 -8.49
CA GLU A 118 -10.57 11.23 -9.03
C GLU A 118 -9.40 12.20 -9.18
N ARG A 119 -8.51 12.26 -8.19
CA ARG A 119 -7.32 13.08 -8.27
C ARG A 119 -6.40 12.61 -9.41
N ALA A 120 -6.18 11.31 -9.55
CA ALA A 120 -5.39 10.77 -10.66
C ALA A 120 -6.00 11.08 -12.02
N PHE A 121 -7.34 11.04 -12.15
CA PHE A 121 -8.04 11.44 -13.37
C PHE A 121 -7.89 12.94 -13.64
N SER A 122 -8.15 13.79 -12.67
CA SER A 122 -8.05 15.25 -12.82
C SER A 122 -6.64 15.73 -13.21
N LEU A 123 -5.62 15.07 -12.70
CA LEU A 123 -4.21 15.34 -13.03
C LEU A 123 -3.70 14.55 -14.24
N ARG A 124 -4.53 13.74 -14.88
CA ARG A 124 -4.17 12.86 -16.00
C ARG A 124 -3.04 11.88 -15.67
N ILE A 125 -2.93 11.48 -14.41
CA ILE A 125 -1.93 10.54 -13.91
C ILE A 125 -2.37 9.11 -14.19
N PRO A 126 -1.53 8.24 -14.79
CA PRO A 126 -1.85 6.84 -15.03
C PRO A 126 -2.13 6.08 -13.74
N LEU A 127 -3.17 5.23 -13.78
CA LEU A 127 -3.44 4.20 -12.76
C LEU A 127 -2.99 2.85 -13.32
N ARG A 128 -2.35 2.04 -12.50
CA ARG A 128 -1.91 0.69 -12.85
C ARG A 128 -2.25 -0.31 -11.76
N GLY A 129 -2.54 -1.52 -12.17
CA GLY A 129 -2.67 -2.66 -11.28
C GLY A 129 -1.31 -3.07 -10.71
N GLY A 130 -1.26 -3.29 -9.40
CA GLY A 130 -0.06 -3.77 -8.71
C GLY A 130 -0.12 -5.26 -8.38
N ASP A 131 -1.31 -5.80 -8.11
CA ASP A 131 -1.46 -7.18 -7.68
C ASP A 131 -1.19 -8.19 -8.81
N LEU A 132 -1.02 -9.43 -8.41
CA LEU A 132 -0.86 -10.57 -9.33
C LEU A 132 -1.99 -10.62 -10.36
N ALA A 133 -1.68 -11.09 -11.57
CA ALA A 133 -2.70 -11.47 -12.53
C ALA A 133 -3.61 -12.56 -11.92
N GLU A 134 -4.90 -12.59 -12.30
CA GLU A 134 -5.90 -13.49 -11.71
C GLU A 134 -5.47 -14.97 -11.74
N LYS A 135 -4.83 -15.40 -12.82
CA LYS A 135 -4.31 -16.76 -12.97
C LYS A 135 -3.21 -17.11 -11.95
N ASP A 136 -2.48 -16.10 -11.45
CA ASP A 136 -1.34 -16.24 -10.54
C ASP A 136 -1.72 -15.97 -9.07
N GLY A 137 -2.96 -15.51 -8.83
CA GLY A 137 -3.46 -15.06 -7.52
C GLY A 137 -3.74 -16.17 -6.50
N ARG A 138 -3.55 -17.45 -6.85
CA ARG A 138 -3.82 -18.56 -5.92
C ARG A 138 -2.66 -18.80 -4.98
N THR A 139 -2.96 -18.97 -3.69
CA THR A 139 -1.98 -19.41 -2.69
C THR A 139 -1.55 -20.84 -2.99
N SER A 140 -0.28 -21.02 -3.31
CA SER A 140 0.33 -22.31 -3.66
C SER A 140 1.80 -22.34 -3.24
N GLU A 141 2.37 -23.53 -3.17
CA GLU A 141 3.81 -23.67 -2.96
C GLU A 141 4.59 -23.01 -4.10
N LEU A 142 5.68 -22.31 -3.73
CA LEU A 142 6.57 -21.70 -4.72
C LEU A 142 7.28 -22.77 -5.54
N THR A 143 7.29 -22.59 -6.84
CA THR A 143 8.12 -23.37 -7.74
C THR A 143 9.61 -23.10 -7.50
N PRO A 144 10.52 -23.99 -7.93
CA PRO A 144 11.97 -23.75 -7.84
C PRO A 144 12.41 -22.45 -8.54
N SER A 145 11.76 -22.08 -9.66
CA SER A 145 12.05 -20.85 -10.38
C SER A 145 11.63 -19.60 -9.61
N GLU A 146 10.45 -19.62 -8.96
CA GLU A 146 9.97 -18.53 -8.11
C GLU A 146 10.87 -18.34 -6.88
N LYS A 147 11.24 -19.44 -6.21
CA LYS A 147 12.21 -19.39 -5.09
C LYS A 147 13.52 -18.74 -5.51
N LYS A 148 14.05 -19.10 -6.70
CA LYS A 148 15.26 -18.48 -7.25
C LYS A 148 15.07 -17.00 -7.54
N ALA A 149 13.92 -16.61 -8.13
CA ALA A 149 13.61 -15.22 -8.44
C ALA A 149 13.49 -14.37 -7.16
N ILE A 150 12.76 -14.86 -6.14
CA ILE A 150 12.62 -14.20 -4.84
C ILE A 150 13.99 -13.99 -4.20
N ARG A 151 14.81 -15.05 -4.14
CA ARG A 151 16.17 -14.95 -3.58
C ARG A 151 17.03 -13.93 -4.32
N LYS A 152 16.95 -13.89 -5.64
CA LYS A 152 17.68 -12.91 -6.45
C LYS A 152 17.23 -11.48 -6.13
N ARG A 153 15.91 -11.26 -5.93
CA ARG A 153 15.32 -9.92 -5.68
C ARG A 153 15.56 -9.45 -4.24
N LEU A 154 15.50 -10.32 -3.27
CA LEU A 154 15.60 -9.98 -1.85
C LEU A 154 17.04 -10.10 -1.30
N GLY A 155 17.89 -10.94 -1.90
CA GLY A 155 19.27 -11.14 -1.45
C GLY A 155 19.34 -11.54 0.03
N ALA A 156 20.14 -10.85 0.82
CA ALA A 156 20.32 -11.10 2.24
C ALA A 156 19.04 -10.85 3.08
N ALA A 157 18.09 -10.07 2.59
CA ALA A 157 16.85 -9.76 3.31
C ALA A 157 15.80 -10.90 3.25
N GLU A 158 15.98 -11.92 2.37
CA GLU A 158 14.95 -12.95 2.12
C GLU A 158 14.43 -13.60 3.40
N THR A 159 15.32 -14.05 4.28
CA THR A 159 14.94 -14.75 5.52
C THR A 159 14.13 -13.85 6.44
N ALA A 160 14.64 -12.66 6.74
CA ALA A 160 13.95 -11.72 7.64
C ALA A 160 12.58 -11.28 7.09
N VAL A 161 12.48 -11.02 5.79
CA VAL A 161 11.21 -10.69 5.12
C VAL A 161 10.21 -11.83 5.23
N ARG A 162 10.64 -13.08 5.01
CA ARG A 162 9.79 -14.26 5.10
C ARG A 162 9.29 -14.48 6.53
N GLU A 163 10.16 -14.35 7.52
CA GLU A 163 9.80 -14.45 8.94
C GLU A 163 8.80 -13.35 9.34
N SER A 164 9.05 -12.11 8.91
CA SER A 164 8.15 -11.00 9.19
C SER A 164 6.77 -11.20 8.57
N TRP A 165 6.67 -11.70 7.31
CA TRP A 165 5.39 -12.04 6.71
C TRP A 165 4.70 -13.22 7.39
N THR A 166 5.46 -14.27 7.77
CA THR A 166 4.90 -15.44 8.48
C THR A 166 4.28 -15.02 9.82
N LYS A 167 5.00 -14.19 10.60
CA LYS A 167 4.48 -13.62 11.86
C LYS A 167 3.18 -12.82 11.62
N ALA A 168 3.16 -12.00 10.58
CA ALA A 168 1.97 -11.23 10.22
C ALA A 168 0.78 -12.11 9.80
N MET A 169 1.02 -13.18 9.04
CA MET A 169 -0.03 -14.12 8.65
C MET A 169 -0.59 -14.89 9.84
N MET A 170 0.26 -15.30 10.78
CA MET A 170 -0.18 -15.91 12.04
C MET A 170 -1.08 -14.94 12.83
N ALA A 171 -0.64 -13.70 13.00
CA ALA A 171 -1.41 -12.67 13.72
C ALA A 171 -2.76 -12.37 13.05
N ALA A 172 -2.77 -12.20 11.72
CA ALA A 172 -4.00 -11.95 10.95
C ALA A 172 -5.03 -13.09 11.02
N HIS A 173 -4.60 -14.30 11.38
CA HIS A 173 -5.46 -15.46 11.56
C HIS A 173 -5.58 -15.87 13.05
N CYS A 174 -5.33 -14.97 13.96
CA CYS A 174 -5.46 -15.16 15.41
C CYS A 174 -4.65 -16.35 15.97
N GLY A 175 -3.54 -16.71 15.34
CA GLY A 175 -2.73 -17.88 15.72
C GLY A 175 -3.39 -19.22 15.44
N LEU A 176 -4.49 -19.28 14.69
CA LEU A 176 -5.31 -20.49 14.50
C LEU A 176 -4.93 -21.32 13.27
N ILE A 177 -4.12 -20.78 12.39
CA ILE A 177 -3.61 -21.54 11.22
C ILE A 177 -2.33 -22.31 11.56
N PRO A 178 -2.07 -23.47 10.91
CA PRO A 178 -0.79 -24.17 11.04
C PRO A 178 0.38 -23.32 10.52
N ASP A 179 1.57 -23.49 11.08
CA ASP A 179 2.81 -22.80 10.64
C ASP A 179 3.05 -22.96 9.14
N ARG A 180 2.82 -24.17 8.60
CA ARG A 180 2.92 -24.40 7.16
C ARG A 180 1.97 -23.49 6.36
N GLN A 181 0.74 -23.31 6.82
CA GLN A 181 -0.22 -22.44 6.14
C GLN A 181 0.20 -20.97 6.24
N ALA A 182 0.70 -20.55 7.40
CA ALA A 182 1.23 -19.19 7.58
C ALA A 182 2.41 -18.94 6.63
N ALA A 183 3.31 -19.92 6.46
CA ALA A 183 4.42 -19.81 5.53
C ALA A 183 3.96 -19.76 4.05
N LEU A 184 2.95 -20.53 3.65
CA LEU A 184 2.37 -20.46 2.31
C LEU A 184 1.71 -19.09 2.05
N ASN A 185 1.00 -18.56 3.05
CA ASN A 185 0.40 -17.24 2.95
C ASN A 185 1.48 -16.15 2.87
N ALA A 186 2.58 -16.29 3.62
CA ALA A 186 3.73 -15.38 3.53
C ALA A 186 4.36 -15.40 2.13
N ASP A 187 4.56 -16.57 1.55
CA ASP A 187 5.05 -16.73 0.17
C ASP A 187 4.13 -16.06 -0.85
N HIS A 188 2.82 -16.14 -0.64
CA HIS A 188 1.84 -15.46 -1.47
C HIS A 188 1.96 -13.93 -1.34
N GLN A 189 2.10 -13.39 -0.13
CA GLN A 189 2.30 -11.95 0.06
C GLN A 189 3.61 -11.46 -0.58
N ILE A 190 4.69 -12.24 -0.49
CA ILE A 190 5.95 -11.92 -1.19
C ILE A 190 5.74 -11.87 -2.71
N ARG A 191 4.99 -12.81 -3.31
CA ARG A 191 4.68 -12.75 -4.76
C ARG A 191 3.89 -11.50 -5.12
N ARG A 192 2.91 -11.10 -4.30
CA ARG A 192 2.15 -9.86 -4.48
C ARG A 192 3.07 -8.63 -4.43
N ASP A 193 3.94 -8.56 -3.43
CA ASP A 193 4.94 -7.49 -3.30
C ASP A 193 5.84 -7.39 -4.54
N LEU A 194 6.30 -8.53 -5.07
CA LEU A 194 7.12 -8.53 -6.27
C LEU A 194 6.35 -8.07 -7.51
N SER A 195 5.07 -8.43 -7.63
CA SER A 195 4.20 -7.92 -8.71
C SER A 195 4.04 -6.41 -8.63
N MET A 196 3.78 -5.87 -7.43
CA MET A 196 3.69 -4.42 -7.20
C MET A 196 5.02 -3.71 -7.50
N ALA A 197 6.13 -4.30 -7.08
CA ALA A 197 7.46 -3.78 -7.40
C ALA A 197 7.72 -3.74 -8.91
N ASP A 198 7.38 -4.81 -9.64
CA ASP A 198 7.54 -4.87 -11.11
C ASP A 198 6.71 -3.79 -11.82
N ALA A 199 5.48 -3.52 -11.34
CA ALA A 199 4.65 -2.43 -11.86
C ALA A 199 5.29 -1.06 -11.61
N ALA A 200 5.82 -0.86 -10.41
CA ALA A 200 6.48 0.39 -10.00
C ALA A 200 7.79 0.61 -10.77
N GLU A 201 8.63 -0.41 -10.91
CA GLU A 201 9.88 -0.34 -11.67
C GLU A 201 9.63 -0.02 -13.14
N GLN A 202 8.60 -0.61 -13.77
CA GLN A 202 8.22 -0.28 -15.15
C GLN A 202 7.82 1.20 -15.30
N ALA A 203 7.10 1.76 -14.32
CA ALA A 203 6.76 3.19 -14.33
C ALA A 203 8.02 4.07 -14.14
N ARG A 204 8.93 3.69 -13.24
CA ARG A 204 10.20 4.42 -13.01
C ARG A 204 11.10 4.41 -14.26
N MET A 205 11.12 3.31 -15.02
CA MET A 205 11.85 3.26 -16.30
C MET A 205 11.40 4.35 -17.28
N LEU A 206 10.14 4.82 -17.17
CA LEU A 206 9.61 5.96 -17.91
C LEU A 206 9.95 7.31 -17.25
N LYS A 207 10.81 7.33 -16.23
CA LYS A 207 11.19 8.50 -15.42
C LYS A 207 10.03 9.10 -14.61
N HIS A 208 9.02 8.29 -14.29
CA HIS A 208 7.92 8.68 -13.41
C HIS A 208 8.30 8.51 -11.95
N GLY A 209 7.85 9.42 -11.09
CA GLY A 209 7.68 9.13 -9.68
C GLY A 209 6.51 8.15 -9.49
N VAL A 210 6.56 7.29 -8.49
CA VAL A 210 5.52 6.26 -8.31
C VAL A 210 4.92 6.37 -6.93
N LEU A 211 3.60 6.56 -6.86
CA LEU A 211 2.82 6.38 -5.65
C LEU A 211 2.26 4.96 -5.63
N LEU A 212 2.67 4.17 -4.65
CA LEU A 212 2.09 2.84 -4.40
C LEU A 212 1.03 2.97 -3.29
N GLN A 213 -0.23 2.79 -3.67
CA GLN A 213 -1.37 2.71 -2.75
C GLN A 213 -1.55 1.27 -2.33
N VAL A 214 -1.17 0.93 -1.11
CA VAL A 214 -1.13 -0.45 -0.61
C VAL A 214 -1.71 -0.54 0.80
N GLY A 215 -2.11 -1.73 1.21
CA GLY A 215 -2.40 -1.98 2.62
C GLY A 215 -1.17 -1.75 3.49
N ARG A 216 -1.37 -1.28 4.71
CA ARG A 216 -0.29 -0.97 5.66
C ARG A 216 0.74 -2.10 5.79
N GLY A 217 0.26 -3.36 5.75
CA GLY A 217 1.12 -4.52 5.79
C GLY A 217 2.19 -4.56 4.70
N HIS A 218 1.88 -4.11 3.48
CA HIS A 218 2.79 -4.06 2.34
C HIS A 218 3.69 -2.81 2.34
N GLY A 219 3.21 -1.69 2.93
CA GLY A 219 3.93 -0.41 2.96
C GLY A 219 5.07 -0.33 3.97
N ARG A 220 5.34 -1.38 4.74
CA ARG A 220 6.34 -1.42 5.83
C ARG A 220 7.75 -1.64 5.30
N LYS A 221 8.75 -1.08 5.99
CA LYS A 221 10.19 -1.24 5.65
C LYS A 221 10.72 -2.67 5.78
N ASP A 222 10.07 -3.52 6.57
CA ASP A 222 10.43 -4.93 6.76
C ASP A 222 9.77 -5.88 5.75
N ARG A 223 9.20 -5.35 4.66
CA ARG A 223 8.51 -6.12 3.62
C ARG A 223 9.30 -6.20 2.32
N SER A 224 8.98 -7.23 1.54
CA SER A 224 9.61 -7.50 0.25
C SER A 224 9.47 -6.32 -0.72
N LEU A 225 8.32 -5.64 -0.74
CA LEU A 225 8.10 -4.48 -1.59
C LEU A 225 9.15 -3.38 -1.34
N TYR A 226 9.33 -2.99 -0.07
CA TYR A 226 10.32 -1.98 0.29
C TYR A 226 11.75 -2.43 -0.06
N HIS A 227 12.15 -3.65 0.35
CA HIS A 227 13.50 -4.15 0.11
C HIS A 227 13.86 -4.23 -1.38
N VAL A 228 12.91 -4.55 -2.23
CA VAL A 228 13.13 -4.60 -3.68
C VAL A 228 13.26 -3.19 -4.25
N LEU A 229 12.38 -2.26 -3.88
CA LEU A 229 12.37 -0.91 -4.42
C LEU A 229 13.53 -0.04 -3.88
N ALA A 230 14.01 -0.32 -2.67
CA ALA A 230 15.14 0.39 -2.07
C ALA A 230 16.50 -0.02 -2.64
N GLN A 231 16.53 -0.97 -3.59
CA GLN A 231 17.75 -1.33 -4.31
C GLN A 231 18.04 -0.33 -5.44
N ALA A 232 19.27 -0.35 -5.95
CA ALA A 232 19.66 0.38 -7.17
C ALA A 232 19.51 1.92 -7.12
N ASP A 233 19.95 2.55 -6.03
CA ASP A 233 20.02 4.02 -5.88
C ASP A 233 18.65 4.73 -6.00
N ALA A 234 17.56 4.02 -5.78
CA ALA A 234 16.24 4.60 -5.77
C ALA A 234 15.89 5.19 -4.39
N SER A 235 15.31 6.36 -4.39
CA SER A 235 14.77 6.97 -3.17
C SER A 235 13.37 6.41 -2.88
N VAL A 236 13.22 5.78 -1.71
CA VAL A 236 11.95 5.23 -1.24
C VAL A 236 11.53 5.93 0.04
N LEU A 237 10.26 6.31 0.11
CA LEU A 237 9.65 6.88 1.30
C LEU A 237 8.40 6.11 1.68
N THR A 238 8.19 5.88 2.96
CA THR A 238 7.06 5.11 3.47
C THR A 238 6.19 5.96 4.40
N ILE A 239 4.87 5.92 4.17
CA ILE A 239 3.87 6.55 5.03
C ILE A 239 2.93 5.45 5.53
N GLY A 240 2.81 5.28 6.84
CA GLY A 240 1.76 4.46 7.45
C GLY A 240 0.56 5.32 7.81
N ALA A 241 -0.60 5.05 7.21
CA ALA A 241 -1.83 5.74 7.55
C ALA A 241 -2.61 4.94 8.62
N PHE A 242 -2.97 5.61 9.71
CA PHE A 242 -3.66 5.04 10.87
C PHE A 242 -4.94 5.80 11.12
N ALA A 243 -5.95 5.11 11.64
CA ALA A 243 -7.18 5.76 12.07
C ALA A 243 -6.99 6.48 13.43
N GLU A 244 -7.85 7.45 13.70
CA GLU A 244 -7.89 8.13 14.99
C GLU A 244 -8.20 7.14 16.11
N GLY A 245 -7.40 7.16 17.18
CA GLY A 245 -7.54 6.26 18.32
C GLY A 245 -6.95 4.87 18.13
N GLU A 246 -6.38 4.57 16.97
CA GLU A 246 -5.65 3.32 16.73
C GLU A 246 -4.34 3.31 17.55
N GLU A 247 -4.10 2.21 18.27
CA GLU A 247 -2.87 2.05 19.04
C GLU A 247 -1.71 1.70 18.09
N ILE A 248 -0.61 2.44 18.19
CA ILE A 248 0.57 2.26 17.34
C ILE A 248 1.75 1.97 18.26
N THR A 249 2.26 0.76 18.22
CA THR A 249 3.44 0.38 19.02
C THR A 249 4.71 1.03 18.47
N ASP A 250 5.76 1.15 19.32
CA ASP A 250 7.05 1.68 18.89
C ASP A 250 7.69 0.81 17.81
N GLU A 251 7.51 -0.52 17.89
CA GLU A 251 7.94 -1.45 16.84
C GLU A 251 7.26 -1.10 15.51
N GLU A 252 5.93 -0.98 15.48
CA GLU A 252 5.18 -0.66 14.27
C GLU A 252 5.53 0.72 13.74
N ARG A 253 5.67 1.72 14.63
CA ARG A 253 6.07 3.08 14.29
C ARG A 253 7.40 3.10 13.52
N SER A 254 8.40 2.34 13.98
CA SER A 254 9.73 2.28 13.36
C SER A 254 9.77 1.76 11.92
N LEU A 255 8.68 1.13 11.47
CA LEU A 255 8.56 0.54 10.13
C LEU A 255 8.20 1.54 9.04
N TYR A 256 8.00 2.82 9.40
CA TYR A 256 7.66 3.88 8.46
C TYR A 256 8.59 5.09 8.61
N ASP A 257 8.61 5.98 7.61
CA ASP A 257 9.27 7.28 7.71
C ASP A 257 8.33 8.31 8.32
N TYR A 258 7.05 8.18 7.98
CA TYR A 258 5.98 9.05 8.48
C TYR A 258 4.78 8.22 8.92
N LEU A 259 4.11 8.71 9.95
CA LEU A 259 2.77 8.27 10.33
C LEU A 259 1.79 9.37 9.95
N TRP A 260 0.67 8.97 9.37
CA TRP A 260 -0.43 9.87 9.07
C TRP A 260 -1.70 9.40 9.77
N ILE A 261 -2.08 10.08 10.83
CA ILE A 261 -3.26 9.73 11.61
C ILE A 261 -4.45 10.48 11.04
N VAL A 262 -5.39 9.74 10.40
CA VAL A 262 -6.52 10.33 9.69
C VAL A 262 -7.67 9.33 9.53
N GLY A 263 -8.89 9.86 9.66
CA GLY A 263 -10.11 9.10 9.52
C GLY A 263 -10.47 8.27 10.74
N LYS A 264 -11.62 7.64 10.67
CA LYS A 264 -12.13 6.75 11.71
C LYS A 264 -12.30 5.36 11.15
N ALA A 265 -12.00 4.36 11.96
CA ALA A 265 -12.23 2.97 11.64
C ALA A 265 -12.84 2.24 12.82
N GLU A 266 -13.50 1.13 12.55
CA GLU A 266 -13.84 0.21 13.62
C GLU A 266 -12.55 -0.43 14.13
N LEU A 267 -12.24 -0.19 15.41
CA LEU A 267 -11.00 -0.64 16.05
C LEU A 267 -11.20 -1.95 16.84
N SER A 268 -12.31 -2.65 16.61
CA SER A 268 -12.54 -3.95 17.21
C SER A 268 -11.49 -4.96 16.76
N ASP A 269 -10.97 -5.70 17.72
CA ASP A 269 -10.05 -6.81 17.45
C ASP A 269 -10.85 -7.99 16.86
N PRO A 270 -10.63 -8.36 15.59
CA PRO A 270 -11.38 -9.44 14.95
C PRO A 270 -11.18 -10.78 15.66
N CYS A 271 -10.06 -10.97 16.35
CA CYS A 271 -9.77 -12.20 17.08
C CYS A 271 -10.62 -12.32 18.36
N LYS A 272 -11.03 -11.20 18.94
CA LYS A 272 -11.95 -11.19 20.09
C LYS A 272 -13.40 -11.39 19.68
N LEU A 273 -13.80 -10.87 18.53
CA LEU A 273 -15.19 -10.96 18.03
C LEU A 273 -15.60 -12.40 17.67
N THR A 274 -14.66 -13.22 17.24
CA THR A 274 -14.94 -14.61 16.83
C THR A 274 -15.06 -15.58 18.01
N GLY A 275 -14.80 -15.14 19.27
CA GLY A 275 -14.75 -16.02 20.43
C GLY A 275 -13.65 -17.09 20.36
N LEU A 276 -12.72 -16.94 19.40
CA LEU A 276 -11.61 -17.87 19.20
C LEU A 276 -10.50 -17.51 20.18
N THR A 277 -10.25 -18.39 21.15
CA THR A 277 -9.06 -18.33 22.01
C THR A 277 -7.94 -19.11 21.36
N SER A 278 -6.69 -18.62 21.46
CA SER A 278 -5.53 -19.38 20.99
C SER A 278 -5.47 -20.74 21.70
N LYS A 279 -4.96 -21.76 21.04
CA LYS A 279 -4.75 -23.11 21.61
C LYS A 279 -3.86 -23.15 22.87
N THR A 280 -3.18 -22.08 23.19
CA THR A 280 -2.27 -21.95 24.34
C THR A 280 -2.93 -21.39 25.59
N GLY A 281 -4.22 -21.02 25.56
CA GLY A 281 -4.93 -20.54 26.77
C GLY A 281 -4.44 -19.20 27.32
N GLU A 282 -3.42 -18.60 26.73
CA GLU A 282 -2.97 -17.25 27.05
C GLU A 282 -3.79 -16.24 26.27
N SER A 283 -4.52 -15.40 26.98
CA SER A 283 -5.13 -14.20 26.42
C SER A 283 -4.02 -13.37 25.79
N ILE A 284 -3.91 -13.40 24.46
CA ILE A 284 -3.05 -12.47 23.77
C ILE A 284 -3.70 -11.10 23.96
N SER A 285 -3.27 -10.41 25.02
CA SER A 285 -3.52 -8.99 25.15
C SER A 285 -2.74 -8.30 24.05
N ARG A 286 -3.48 -7.98 22.96
CA ARG A 286 -3.23 -7.08 21.82
C ARG A 286 -3.01 -7.68 20.50
#